data_33fce33b8719cedbf239a05bbf1688b6
#
_entry.id   33fce33b8719cedbf239a05bbf1688b6
#
_cell.length_a   1.000
_cell.length_b   1.000
_cell.length_c   1.000
_cell.angle_alpha   90.00
_cell.angle_beta   90.00
_cell.angle_gamma   90.00
#
_symmetry.space_group_name_H-M   'P 1'
#
loop_
_entity.id
_entity.type
_entity.pdbx_description
1 polymer ?
#
loop_
_entity_poly.entity_id
_entity_poly.type
_entity_poly.pdbx_seq_one_letter_code
_entity_poly.pdbx_strand_id
1 'polypeptide(L)'
;MSDPTEIIVEGREELLELRIPMRRIVTEYILLAIAFFLIVYFSPADTAEFGAISAIPSIFLLAFIFYTKRILEGLTLASLLGFLMAFKLEFFGELNSSLVSVLTNEDTQWLFIVCGLMGSIIALIERGGGAAAFGAWVAKRAKTRNSTLLWTWALGVVIFIDDYLNSLTVGSCMAPITDKHKVSREKLAYIVDSTAAPVCVLIPISTWAVYIATLLEQTGAAADGEGLQYFIQTIPYNLYGWIAVAIVPLVILGIIPEFGPMRKAEQRAREQGILAPPGSDKIDIHAGEHFKLPARPKIWNFFLPIMVLIASTIYFDIDMQMGVLTTVAFMFLLYIPQGIIGPEAFFDAVVTGVKNMLFPLMMVVLAFTFADINEKLGFLNYVIDSAKVFMTPEMLPFVVFIVLGITEFIMGLSWGMYAIAIPIVIPLALAVGANPVVAVGAVCSAGVWGSHICFYSDATILSSAASGCDNYRHAVTQMPYGFLGAALTALGFLAIGFLGI
;
A
#
# COMPACT_ATOMS: atom_id res chain seq x y z
N MET A 1 0.25 -19.71 -42.07
CA MET A 1 -0.12 -20.65 -41.00
C MET A 1 1.19 -21.22 -40.49
N SER A 2 1.75 -20.66 -39.44
CA SER A 2 2.95 -21.18 -38.79
C SER A 2 2.60 -22.47 -38.03
N ASP A 3 3.47 -23.44 -38.11
CA ASP A 3 3.32 -24.75 -37.50
C ASP A 3 3.18 -24.61 -35.98
N PRO A 4 2.15 -25.19 -35.32
CA PRO A 4 2.02 -25.13 -33.87
C PRO A 4 3.22 -25.68 -33.10
N THR A 5 4.05 -26.49 -33.72
CA THR A 5 5.29 -27.03 -33.17
C THR A 5 6.41 -25.98 -33.10
N GLU A 6 6.48 -25.02 -34.04
CA GLU A 6 7.45 -23.92 -34.01
C GLU A 6 7.18 -22.97 -32.84
N ILE A 7 5.90 -22.64 -32.54
CA ILE A 7 5.51 -21.77 -31.41
C ILE A 7 5.84 -22.40 -30.05
N ILE A 8 5.75 -23.75 -29.95
CA ILE A 8 6.11 -24.47 -28.71
C ILE A 8 7.62 -24.53 -28.53
N VAL A 9 8.41 -24.55 -29.59
CA VAL A 9 9.87 -24.58 -29.55
C VAL A 9 10.42 -23.20 -29.20
N GLU A 10 9.91 -22.11 -29.81
CA GLU A 10 10.27 -20.73 -29.44
C GLU A 10 9.92 -20.41 -28.00
N GLY A 11 8.76 -20.79 -27.50
CA GLY A 11 8.39 -20.61 -26.10
C GLY A 11 9.23 -21.45 -25.12
N ARG A 12 9.79 -22.59 -25.56
CA ARG A 12 10.76 -23.37 -24.77
C ARG A 12 12.15 -22.80 -24.78
N GLU A 13 12.59 -22.21 -25.86
CA GLU A 13 13.90 -21.54 -25.95
C GLU A 13 13.89 -20.23 -25.13
N GLU A 14 12.83 -19.42 -25.16
CA GLU A 14 12.65 -18.27 -24.26
C GLU A 14 12.66 -18.66 -22.78
N LEU A 15 12.02 -19.79 -22.40
CA LEU A 15 12.05 -20.32 -21.03
C LEU A 15 13.42 -20.88 -20.64
N LEU A 16 14.24 -21.28 -21.62
CA LEU A 16 15.62 -21.75 -21.38
C LEU A 16 16.62 -20.60 -21.25
N GLU A 17 16.41 -19.48 -21.95
CA GLU A 17 17.22 -18.26 -21.78
C GLU A 17 16.99 -17.58 -20.43
N LEU A 18 15.86 -17.79 -19.77
CA LEU A 18 15.55 -17.31 -18.42
C LEU A 18 16.16 -18.16 -17.31
N ARG A 19 16.82 -19.29 -17.60
CA ARG A 19 17.57 -20.05 -16.58
C ARG A 19 18.92 -19.39 -16.33
N ILE A 20 18.95 -18.49 -15.35
CA ILE A 20 20.23 -18.03 -14.78
C ILE A 20 21.03 -19.30 -14.40
N PRO A 21 22.26 -19.47 -14.90
CA PRO A 21 23.03 -20.68 -14.62
C PRO A 21 23.21 -20.82 -13.11
N MET A 22 22.93 -22.02 -12.57
CA MET A 22 23.00 -22.30 -11.13
C MET A 22 24.33 -21.84 -10.51
N ARG A 23 25.44 -21.93 -11.24
CA ARG A 23 26.75 -21.41 -10.81
C ARG A 23 26.73 -19.92 -10.51
N ARG A 24 26.02 -19.13 -11.31
CA ARG A 24 25.91 -17.68 -11.10
C ARG A 24 25.11 -17.36 -9.86
N ILE A 25 23.97 -18.05 -9.67
CA ILE A 25 23.15 -17.92 -8.45
C ILE A 25 23.98 -18.24 -7.22
N VAL A 26 24.64 -19.41 -7.20
CA VAL A 26 25.48 -19.84 -6.07
C VAL A 26 26.60 -18.82 -5.80
N THR A 27 27.26 -18.30 -6.84
CA THR A 27 28.31 -17.29 -6.67
C THR A 27 27.76 -16.00 -6.07
N GLU A 28 26.61 -15.50 -6.56
CA GLU A 28 25.97 -14.28 -6.06
C GLU A 28 25.60 -14.43 -4.58
N TYR A 29 25.02 -15.58 -4.15
CA TYR A 29 24.69 -15.82 -2.75
C TYR A 29 25.91 -16.03 -1.85
N ILE A 30 27.00 -16.62 -2.36
CA ILE A 30 28.27 -16.70 -1.61
C ILE A 30 28.84 -15.31 -1.38
N LEU A 31 28.87 -14.46 -2.42
CA LEU A 31 29.36 -13.08 -2.30
C LEU A 31 28.48 -12.27 -1.32
N LEU A 32 27.16 -12.48 -1.35
CA LEU A 32 26.22 -11.85 -0.44
C LEU A 32 26.51 -12.31 1.01
N ALA A 33 26.70 -13.61 1.24
CA ALA A 33 27.03 -14.16 2.57
C ALA A 33 28.36 -13.58 3.10
N ILE A 34 29.37 -13.45 2.23
CA ILE A 34 30.65 -12.80 2.61
C ILE A 34 30.44 -11.34 2.96
N ALA A 35 29.65 -10.60 2.16
CA ALA A 35 29.33 -9.19 2.43
C ALA A 35 28.58 -9.04 3.77
N PHE A 36 27.59 -9.90 4.05
CA PHE A 36 26.86 -9.92 5.32
C PHE A 36 27.81 -10.20 6.49
N PHE A 37 28.68 -11.20 6.36
CA PHE A 37 29.68 -11.50 7.38
C PHE A 37 30.58 -10.29 7.69
N LEU A 38 31.08 -9.61 6.65
CA LEU A 38 31.92 -8.42 6.83
C LEU A 38 31.14 -7.26 7.49
N ILE A 39 29.91 -6.99 7.06
CA ILE A 39 29.05 -5.97 7.67
C ILE A 39 28.83 -6.27 9.15
N VAL A 40 28.45 -7.51 9.47
CA VAL A 40 28.20 -7.94 10.86
C VAL A 40 29.47 -7.89 11.72
N TYR A 41 30.61 -8.26 11.15
CA TYR A 41 31.90 -8.24 11.85
C TYR A 41 32.33 -6.81 12.23
N PHE A 42 32.10 -5.84 11.33
CA PHE A 42 32.45 -4.45 11.56
C PHE A 42 31.34 -3.63 12.24
N SER A 43 30.16 -4.19 12.45
CA SER A 43 29.09 -3.51 13.19
C SER A 43 29.40 -3.45 14.67
N PRO A 44 29.11 -2.33 15.37
CA PRO A 44 29.23 -2.21 16.81
C PRO A 44 28.55 -3.35 17.57
N ALA A 45 28.94 -3.57 18.82
CA ALA A 45 28.29 -4.56 19.68
C ALA A 45 26.97 -4.04 20.26
N ASP A 46 26.88 -2.72 20.52
CA ASP A 46 25.69 -2.05 21.05
C ASP A 46 24.94 -1.31 19.92
N THR A 47 23.65 -1.54 19.81
CA THR A 47 22.80 -0.86 18.82
C THR A 47 22.73 0.66 19.04
N ALA A 48 22.90 1.12 20.26
CA ALA A 48 22.97 2.56 20.58
C ALA A 48 24.12 3.29 19.86
N GLU A 49 25.18 2.57 19.47
CA GLU A 49 26.34 3.11 18.77
C GLU A 49 26.23 3.04 17.24
N PHE A 50 25.13 2.52 16.70
CA PHE A 50 25.01 2.28 15.25
C PHE A 50 24.95 3.58 14.43
N GLY A 51 24.25 4.60 14.90
CA GLY A 51 24.13 5.86 14.14
C GLY A 51 23.80 5.63 12.68
N ALA A 52 24.65 6.11 11.77
CA ALA A 52 24.46 5.93 10.31
C ALA A 52 24.50 4.46 9.85
N ILE A 53 25.13 3.57 10.61
CA ILE A 53 25.22 2.13 10.29
C ILE A 53 23.84 1.47 10.37
N SER A 54 22.91 2.01 11.18
CA SER A 54 21.52 1.54 11.26
C SER A 54 20.78 1.58 9.92
N ALA A 55 21.22 2.41 8.97
CA ALA A 55 20.63 2.50 7.64
C ALA A 55 21.06 1.37 6.67
N ILE A 56 22.07 0.56 7.02
CA ILE A 56 22.63 -0.45 6.10
C ILE A 56 21.58 -1.47 5.63
N PRO A 57 20.75 -2.09 6.50
CA PRO A 57 19.73 -3.03 6.04
C PRO A 57 18.74 -2.42 5.07
N SER A 58 18.36 -1.16 5.29
CA SER A 58 17.42 -0.42 4.45
C SER A 58 18.02 -0.06 3.08
N ILE A 59 19.29 0.39 3.06
CA ILE A 59 20.03 0.65 1.81
C ILE A 59 20.20 -0.64 1.01
N PHE A 60 20.54 -1.74 1.70
CA PHE A 60 20.65 -3.06 1.09
C PHE A 60 19.32 -3.49 0.46
N LEU A 61 18.20 -3.37 1.18
CA LEU A 61 16.87 -3.71 0.69
C LEU A 61 16.55 -2.98 -0.63
N LEU A 62 16.71 -1.66 -0.64
CA LEU A 62 16.44 -0.85 -1.84
C LEU A 62 17.35 -1.25 -2.99
N ALA A 63 18.66 -1.36 -2.76
CA ALA A 63 19.62 -1.77 -3.79
C ALA A 63 19.27 -3.17 -4.35
N PHE A 64 18.90 -4.12 -3.48
CA PHE A 64 18.50 -5.47 -3.88
C PHE A 64 17.22 -5.45 -4.72
N ILE A 65 16.18 -4.70 -4.31
CA ILE A 65 14.92 -4.58 -5.06
C ILE A 65 15.16 -3.94 -6.43
N PHE A 66 15.91 -2.86 -6.52
CA PHE A 66 16.20 -2.20 -7.79
C PHE A 66 16.98 -3.11 -8.76
N TYR A 67 17.91 -3.92 -8.24
CA TYR A 67 18.72 -4.83 -9.05
C TYR A 67 17.94 -6.09 -9.45
N THR A 68 17.26 -6.75 -8.51
CA THR A 68 16.66 -8.08 -8.71
C THR A 68 15.15 -8.04 -9.04
N LYS A 69 14.44 -6.97 -8.64
CA LYS A 69 12.97 -6.83 -8.68
C LYS A 69 12.24 -7.87 -7.81
N ARG A 70 12.90 -8.43 -6.78
CA ARG A 70 12.40 -9.48 -5.89
C ARG A 70 12.18 -8.92 -4.50
N ILE A 71 10.96 -8.40 -4.25
CA ILE A 71 10.63 -7.69 -3.01
C ILE A 71 10.63 -8.64 -1.81
N LEU A 72 9.91 -9.77 -1.91
CA LEU A 72 9.80 -10.76 -0.81
C LEU A 72 11.17 -11.25 -0.35
N GLU A 73 12.05 -11.58 -1.30
CA GLU A 73 13.41 -12.04 -1.03
C GLU A 73 14.26 -10.91 -0.43
N GLY A 74 14.10 -9.69 -0.95
CA GLY A 74 14.77 -8.50 -0.42
C GLY A 74 14.40 -8.22 1.03
N LEU A 75 13.13 -8.21 1.37
CA LEU A 75 12.64 -8.04 2.74
C LEU A 75 13.19 -9.11 3.68
N THR A 76 13.15 -10.37 3.25
CA THR A 76 13.69 -11.48 4.05
C THR A 76 15.19 -11.32 4.33
N LEU A 77 15.99 -11.01 3.29
CA LEU A 77 17.44 -10.87 3.42
C LEU A 77 17.83 -9.61 4.21
N ALA A 78 17.10 -8.50 4.01
CA ALA A 78 17.36 -7.26 4.74
C ALA A 78 17.02 -7.39 6.23
N SER A 79 15.88 -8.03 6.56
CA SER A 79 15.54 -8.35 7.94
C SER A 79 16.60 -9.23 8.57
N LEU A 80 17.01 -10.31 7.89
CA LEU A 80 18.07 -11.19 8.35
C LEU A 80 19.38 -10.44 8.60
N LEU A 81 19.78 -9.56 7.70
CA LEU A 81 20.98 -8.70 7.88
C LEU A 81 20.84 -7.81 9.11
N GLY A 82 19.69 -7.16 9.30
CA GLY A 82 19.43 -6.31 10.46
C GLY A 82 19.51 -7.07 11.78
N PHE A 83 18.88 -8.26 11.87
CA PHE A 83 18.97 -9.11 13.06
C PHE A 83 20.38 -9.62 13.31
N LEU A 84 21.12 -10.01 12.28
CA LEU A 84 22.53 -10.40 12.38
C LEU A 84 23.39 -9.23 12.88
N MET A 85 23.15 -8.02 12.42
CA MET A 85 23.89 -6.82 12.88
C MET A 85 23.59 -6.53 14.35
N ALA A 86 22.33 -6.54 14.77
CA ALA A 86 21.91 -6.19 16.11
C ALA A 86 22.27 -7.27 17.14
N PHE A 87 22.04 -8.54 16.85
CA PHE A 87 22.04 -9.63 17.83
C PHE A 87 23.12 -10.69 17.59
N LYS A 88 23.95 -10.55 16.55
CA LYS A 88 25.07 -11.45 16.27
C LYS A 88 24.64 -12.93 16.27
N LEU A 89 25.17 -13.74 17.20
CA LEU A 89 24.87 -15.17 17.31
C LEU A 89 23.46 -15.48 17.83
N GLU A 90 22.81 -14.54 18.50
CA GLU A 90 21.46 -14.69 19.04
C GLU A 90 20.36 -14.32 18.02
N PHE A 91 20.76 -13.87 16.81
CA PHE A 91 19.86 -13.34 15.79
C PHE A 91 18.66 -14.24 15.49
N PHE A 92 18.84 -15.57 15.51
CA PHE A 92 17.78 -16.49 15.13
C PHE A 92 16.66 -16.55 16.18
N GLY A 93 17.03 -16.49 17.46
CA GLY A 93 16.08 -16.37 18.57
C GLY A 93 15.31 -15.05 18.51
N GLU A 94 16.01 -13.96 18.27
CA GLU A 94 15.42 -12.62 18.18
C GLU A 94 14.54 -12.43 16.92
N LEU A 95 14.96 -13.00 15.77
CA LEU A 95 14.11 -13.03 14.57
C LEU A 95 12.82 -13.81 14.83
N ASN A 96 12.90 -14.98 15.49
CA ASN A 96 11.72 -15.75 15.87
C ASN A 96 10.83 -14.96 16.83
N SER A 97 11.40 -14.31 17.84
CA SER A 97 10.67 -13.46 18.79
C SER A 97 9.99 -12.30 18.09
N SER A 98 10.65 -11.65 17.13
CA SER A 98 10.11 -10.58 16.31
C SER A 98 8.95 -11.07 15.44
N LEU A 99 9.10 -12.19 14.74
CA LEU A 99 8.02 -12.79 13.95
C LEU A 99 6.79 -13.11 14.81
N VAL A 100 7.00 -13.68 16.00
CA VAL A 100 5.91 -13.95 16.94
C VAL A 100 5.28 -12.64 17.41
N SER A 101 6.08 -11.64 17.77
CA SER A 101 5.59 -10.31 18.18
C SER A 101 4.77 -9.65 17.08
N VAL A 102 5.25 -9.65 15.83
CA VAL A 102 4.51 -9.12 14.68
C VAL A 102 3.19 -9.86 14.48
N LEU A 103 3.16 -11.19 14.54
CA LEU A 103 1.93 -11.96 14.35
C LEU A 103 0.95 -11.86 15.51
N THR A 104 1.42 -11.54 16.73
CA THR A 104 0.59 -11.35 17.91
C THR A 104 0.23 -9.88 18.15
N ASN A 105 0.76 -8.95 17.37
CA ASN A 105 0.40 -7.56 17.40
C ASN A 105 -1.07 -7.38 16.95
N GLU A 106 -1.82 -6.54 17.64
CA GLU A 106 -3.25 -6.31 17.39
C GLU A 106 -3.50 -5.79 15.97
N ASP A 107 -2.65 -4.91 15.45
CA ASP A 107 -2.77 -4.37 14.10
C ASP A 107 -2.58 -5.44 13.03
N THR A 108 -1.62 -6.35 13.23
CA THR A 108 -1.39 -7.47 12.31
C THR A 108 -2.56 -8.47 12.35
N GLN A 109 -3.07 -8.79 13.53
CA GLN A 109 -4.24 -9.66 13.67
C GLN A 109 -5.46 -9.04 13.01
N TRP A 110 -5.68 -7.74 13.24
CA TRP A 110 -6.74 -6.96 12.60
C TRP A 110 -6.61 -7.03 11.07
N LEU A 111 -5.40 -6.81 10.52
CA LEU A 111 -5.11 -6.93 9.08
C LEU A 111 -5.46 -8.31 8.53
N PHE A 112 -5.09 -9.39 9.20
CA PHE A 112 -5.41 -10.74 8.77
C PHE A 112 -6.93 -10.98 8.70
N ILE A 113 -7.68 -10.52 9.70
CA ILE A 113 -9.13 -10.67 9.73
C ILE A 113 -9.78 -9.80 8.66
N VAL A 114 -9.42 -8.52 8.61
CA VAL A 114 -10.04 -7.55 7.70
C VAL A 114 -9.70 -7.91 6.25
N CYS A 115 -8.43 -8.04 5.88
CA CYS A 115 -8.03 -8.34 4.51
C CYS A 115 -8.49 -9.74 4.07
N GLY A 116 -8.39 -10.75 4.96
CA GLY A 116 -8.86 -12.10 4.68
C GLY A 116 -10.36 -12.13 4.38
N LEU A 117 -11.18 -11.48 5.22
CA LEU A 117 -12.64 -11.41 5.01
C LEU A 117 -13.01 -10.46 3.87
N MET A 118 -12.24 -9.42 3.59
CA MET A 118 -12.41 -8.61 2.39
C MET A 118 -12.20 -9.43 1.13
N GLY A 119 -11.15 -10.26 1.06
CA GLY A 119 -10.99 -11.23 0.00
C GLY A 119 -12.19 -12.15 -0.15
N SER A 120 -12.79 -12.59 0.98
CA SER A 120 -14.01 -13.40 0.99
C SER A 120 -15.22 -12.63 0.44
N ILE A 121 -15.41 -11.36 0.81
CA ILE A 121 -16.47 -10.49 0.30
C ILE A 121 -16.32 -10.32 -1.21
N ILE A 122 -15.10 -10.09 -1.71
CA ILE A 122 -14.80 -9.98 -3.14
C ILE A 122 -15.18 -11.26 -3.87
N ALA A 123 -14.71 -12.42 -3.40
CA ALA A 123 -15.03 -13.72 -4.00
C ALA A 123 -16.53 -14.02 -4.00
N LEU A 124 -17.25 -13.65 -2.91
CA LEU A 124 -18.70 -13.78 -2.83
C LEU A 124 -19.44 -12.84 -3.79
N ILE A 125 -19.00 -11.59 -3.93
CA ILE A 125 -19.57 -10.64 -4.90
C ILE A 125 -19.38 -11.15 -6.33
N GLU A 126 -18.24 -11.74 -6.65
CA GLU A 126 -17.96 -12.34 -7.96
C GLU A 126 -18.85 -13.54 -8.22
N ARG A 127 -18.88 -14.51 -7.32
CA ARG A 127 -19.74 -15.71 -7.42
C ARG A 127 -21.23 -15.35 -7.43
N GLY A 128 -21.63 -14.33 -6.68
CA GLY A 128 -22.99 -13.80 -6.66
C GLY A 128 -23.38 -13.04 -7.94
N GLY A 129 -22.46 -12.89 -8.91
CA GLY A 129 -22.67 -12.15 -10.15
C GLY A 129 -22.78 -10.63 -9.97
N GLY A 130 -22.50 -10.12 -8.76
CA GLY A 130 -22.54 -8.70 -8.44
C GLY A 130 -21.53 -7.91 -9.25
N ALA A 131 -20.29 -8.37 -9.33
CA ALA A 131 -19.22 -7.75 -10.10
C ALA A 131 -19.55 -7.66 -11.60
N ALA A 132 -20.08 -8.74 -12.19
CA ALA A 132 -20.51 -8.75 -13.60
C ALA A 132 -21.66 -7.77 -13.88
N ALA A 133 -22.66 -7.70 -12.96
CA ALA A 133 -23.78 -6.77 -13.08
C ALA A 133 -23.32 -5.30 -12.93
N PHE A 134 -22.43 -5.02 -12.00
CA PHE A 134 -21.80 -3.70 -11.81
C PHE A 134 -21.00 -3.32 -13.06
N GLY A 135 -20.17 -4.23 -13.57
CA GLY A 135 -19.43 -4.04 -14.81
C GLY A 135 -20.31 -3.67 -15.99
N ALA A 136 -21.45 -4.36 -16.17
CA ALA A 136 -22.43 -4.06 -17.21
C ALA A 136 -23.11 -2.68 -16.98
N TRP A 137 -23.33 -2.29 -15.74
CA TRP A 137 -23.91 -0.99 -15.37
C TRP A 137 -22.95 0.18 -15.66
N VAL A 138 -21.66 0.04 -15.29
CA VAL A 138 -20.62 1.04 -15.58
C VAL A 138 -20.38 1.12 -17.08
N ALA A 139 -20.30 -0.02 -17.81
CA ALA A 139 -20.07 -0.05 -19.24
C ALA A 139 -21.16 0.70 -20.05
N LYS A 140 -22.38 0.79 -19.55
CA LYS A 140 -23.44 1.61 -20.17
C LYS A 140 -23.20 3.12 -20.02
N ARG A 141 -22.45 3.55 -19.01
CA ARG A 141 -22.18 4.95 -18.66
C ARG A 141 -20.78 5.39 -19.07
N ALA A 142 -19.78 4.58 -18.77
CA ALA A 142 -18.38 4.79 -19.12
C ALA A 142 -18.12 4.30 -20.55
N LYS A 143 -18.45 5.13 -21.54
CA LYS A 143 -18.33 4.76 -22.96
C LYS A 143 -16.91 4.95 -23.51
N THR A 144 -16.07 5.67 -22.82
CA THR A 144 -14.69 5.98 -23.22
C THR A 144 -13.70 5.58 -22.13
N ARG A 145 -12.47 5.38 -22.55
CA ARG A 145 -11.36 5.08 -21.64
C ARG A 145 -11.24 6.12 -20.49
N ASN A 146 -11.23 7.40 -20.83
CA ASN A 146 -11.11 8.47 -19.82
C ASN A 146 -12.33 8.50 -18.87
N SER A 147 -13.53 8.25 -19.40
CA SER A 147 -14.72 8.14 -18.54
C SER A 147 -14.63 6.98 -17.58
N THR A 148 -14.09 5.82 -18.01
CA THR A 148 -13.87 4.65 -17.12
C THR A 148 -12.87 5.00 -16.01
N LEU A 149 -11.76 5.63 -16.35
CA LEU A 149 -10.75 6.03 -15.38
C LEU A 149 -11.25 7.08 -14.38
N LEU A 150 -12.07 8.04 -14.85
CA LEU A 150 -12.73 9.03 -13.96
C LEU A 150 -13.76 8.38 -13.04
N TRP A 151 -14.49 7.36 -13.50
CA TRP A 151 -15.37 6.57 -12.63
C TRP A 151 -14.57 5.77 -11.59
N THR A 152 -13.40 5.22 -11.96
CA THR A 152 -12.49 4.57 -11.00
C THR A 152 -12.04 5.54 -9.92
N TRP A 153 -11.56 6.71 -10.32
CA TRP A 153 -11.14 7.77 -9.41
C TRP A 153 -12.30 8.25 -8.50
N ALA A 154 -13.48 8.50 -9.06
CA ALA A 154 -14.63 8.94 -8.29
C ALA A 154 -15.10 7.88 -7.28
N LEU A 155 -15.06 6.61 -7.66
CA LEU A 155 -15.38 5.50 -6.76
C LEU A 155 -14.37 5.43 -5.60
N GLY A 156 -13.07 5.60 -5.90
CA GLY A 156 -12.03 5.66 -4.88
C GLY A 156 -12.22 6.84 -3.91
N VAL A 157 -12.61 8.01 -4.40
CA VAL A 157 -12.92 9.16 -3.52
C VAL A 157 -14.16 8.93 -2.66
N VAL A 158 -15.15 8.18 -3.15
CA VAL A 158 -16.39 7.89 -2.40
C VAL A 158 -16.18 6.82 -1.33
N ILE A 159 -15.28 5.87 -1.54
CA ILE A 159 -14.95 4.82 -0.57
C ILE A 159 -13.76 5.29 0.28
N PHE A 160 -13.99 6.22 1.19
CA PHE A 160 -12.96 6.95 1.96
C PHE A 160 -12.76 6.45 3.39
N ILE A 161 -13.57 5.51 3.86
CA ILE A 161 -13.61 5.11 5.29
C ILE A 161 -12.30 4.48 5.70
N ASP A 162 -11.74 3.65 4.82
CA ASP A 162 -10.53 2.88 5.05
C ASP A 162 -9.81 2.63 3.72
N ASP A 163 -8.49 2.74 3.71
CA ASP A 163 -7.66 2.64 2.50
C ASP A 163 -7.55 1.19 1.99
N TYR A 164 -7.59 0.18 2.88
CA TYR A 164 -7.60 -1.23 2.47
C TYR A 164 -8.94 -1.59 1.83
N LEU A 165 -10.06 -1.13 2.44
CA LEU A 165 -11.39 -1.26 1.84
C LEU A 165 -11.43 -0.60 0.47
N ASN A 166 -10.91 0.62 0.34
CA ASN A 166 -10.82 1.35 -0.90
C ASN A 166 -10.05 0.54 -1.95
N SER A 167 -8.79 0.21 -1.66
CA SER A 167 -7.89 -0.49 -2.57
C SER A 167 -8.49 -1.80 -3.05
N LEU A 168 -8.95 -2.65 -2.15
CA LEU A 168 -9.47 -3.97 -2.47
C LEU A 168 -10.79 -3.89 -3.26
N THR A 169 -11.68 -2.98 -2.88
CA THR A 169 -12.99 -2.84 -3.56
C THR A 169 -12.84 -2.19 -4.93
N VAL A 170 -12.17 -1.03 -5.02
CA VAL A 170 -12.05 -0.29 -6.27
C VAL A 170 -11.21 -1.05 -7.28
N GLY A 171 -10.07 -1.60 -6.86
CA GLY A 171 -9.18 -2.38 -7.72
C GLY A 171 -9.91 -3.56 -8.35
N SER A 172 -10.50 -4.43 -7.53
CA SER A 172 -11.18 -5.64 -7.99
C SER A 172 -12.40 -5.34 -8.86
N CYS A 173 -13.21 -4.35 -8.48
CA CYS A 173 -14.42 -4.02 -9.23
C CYS A 173 -14.14 -3.37 -10.58
N MET A 174 -13.11 -2.53 -10.65
CA MET A 174 -12.80 -1.77 -11.86
C MET A 174 -11.85 -2.51 -12.81
N ALA A 175 -11.11 -3.50 -12.36
CA ALA A 175 -10.20 -4.29 -13.17
C ALA A 175 -10.86 -4.85 -14.47
N PRO A 176 -11.97 -5.61 -14.41
CA PRO A 176 -12.60 -6.15 -15.62
C PRO A 176 -13.21 -5.09 -16.53
N ILE A 177 -13.45 -3.87 -16.02
CA ILE A 177 -14.00 -2.74 -16.79
C ILE A 177 -12.88 -1.99 -17.50
N THR A 178 -11.78 -1.72 -16.81
CA THR A 178 -10.58 -1.08 -17.36
C THR A 178 -9.94 -1.94 -18.45
N ASP A 179 -9.98 -3.27 -18.30
CA ASP A 179 -9.49 -4.24 -19.29
C ASP A 179 -10.19 -4.09 -20.64
N LYS A 180 -11.52 -3.89 -20.64
CA LYS A 180 -12.30 -3.67 -21.89
C LYS A 180 -11.85 -2.42 -22.64
N HIS A 181 -11.29 -1.45 -21.94
CA HIS A 181 -10.78 -0.19 -22.50
C HIS A 181 -9.26 -0.20 -22.71
N LYS A 182 -8.62 -1.36 -22.62
CA LYS A 182 -7.18 -1.55 -22.80
C LYS A 182 -6.36 -0.60 -21.92
N VAL A 183 -6.74 -0.48 -20.65
CA VAL A 183 -5.97 0.21 -19.61
C VAL A 183 -4.95 -0.75 -19.01
N SER A 184 -3.72 -0.31 -18.77
CA SER A 184 -2.74 -1.14 -18.09
C SER A 184 -3.12 -1.35 -16.62
N ARG A 185 -2.77 -2.51 -16.07
CA ARG A 185 -3.00 -2.82 -14.65
C ARG A 185 -2.21 -1.86 -13.75
N GLU A 186 -1.07 -1.40 -14.19
CA GLU A 186 -0.28 -0.37 -13.50
C GLU A 186 -1.04 0.96 -13.41
N LYS A 187 -1.77 1.35 -14.46
CA LYS A 187 -2.58 2.59 -14.42
C LYS A 187 -3.77 2.45 -13.49
N LEU A 188 -4.41 1.29 -13.48
CA LEU A 188 -5.48 0.99 -12.53
C LEU A 188 -4.96 1.07 -11.10
N ALA A 189 -3.87 0.34 -10.80
CA ALA A 189 -3.26 0.33 -9.48
C ALA A 189 -2.84 1.74 -9.00
N TYR A 190 -2.27 2.57 -9.89
CA TYR A 190 -1.96 3.97 -9.61
C TYR A 190 -3.19 4.79 -9.20
N ILE A 191 -4.33 4.65 -9.89
CA ILE A 191 -5.55 5.39 -9.55
C ILE A 191 -6.09 4.92 -8.21
N VAL A 192 -6.10 3.62 -7.97
CA VAL A 192 -6.56 2.99 -6.73
C VAL A 192 -5.72 3.48 -5.55
N ASP A 193 -4.41 3.35 -5.63
CA ASP A 193 -3.49 3.74 -4.56
C ASP A 193 -3.54 5.26 -4.28
N SER A 194 -3.60 6.08 -5.34
CA SER A 194 -3.73 7.54 -5.21
C SER A 194 -5.08 8.01 -4.63
N THR A 195 -6.09 7.14 -4.54
CA THR A 195 -7.40 7.45 -3.96
C THR A 195 -7.69 6.66 -2.68
N ALA A 196 -6.77 5.83 -2.21
CA ALA A 196 -6.86 5.08 -0.96
C ALA A 196 -6.34 5.93 0.22
N ALA A 197 -5.14 5.71 0.69
CA ALA A 197 -4.55 6.46 1.79
C ALA A 197 -4.59 8.00 1.61
N PRO A 198 -4.30 8.56 0.39
CA PRO A 198 -4.40 10.01 0.20
C PRO A 198 -5.78 10.59 0.46
N VAL A 199 -6.86 9.86 0.19
CA VAL A 199 -8.23 10.31 0.50
C VAL A 199 -8.55 10.12 1.97
N CYS A 200 -8.17 8.98 2.57
CA CYS A 200 -8.48 8.68 3.98
C CYS A 200 -7.91 9.73 4.95
N VAL A 201 -6.71 10.25 4.70
CA VAL A 201 -6.12 11.30 5.55
C VAL A 201 -6.71 12.70 5.35
N LEU A 202 -7.61 12.88 4.37
CA LEU A 202 -8.31 14.15 4.11
C LEU A 202 -9.72 14.17 4.70
N ILE A 203 -10.23 13.04 5.16
CA ILE A 203 -11.62 12.92 5.60
C ILE A 203 -11.66 12.55 7.08
N PRO A 204 -12.36 13.35 7.92
CA PRO A 204 -12.32 13.20 9.39
C PRO A 204 -13.07 11.99 9.94
N ILE A 205 -13.72 11.20 9.09
CA ILE A 205 -14.47 9.99 9.47
C ILE A 205 -13.87 8.75 8.81
N SER A 206 -12.54 8.60 8.90
CA SER A 206 -11.77 7.48 8.38
C SER A 206 -11.02 6.78 9.51
N THR A 207 -10.55 5.56 9.27
CA THR A 207 -9.65 4.83 10.19
C THR A 207 -8.37 5.62 10.49
N TRP A 208 -7.84 6.33 9.49
CA TRP A 208 -6.65 7.18 9.64
C TRP A 208 -6.91 8.40 10.54
N ALA A 209 -8.07 9.03 10.41
CA ALA A 209 -8.47 10.15 11.26
C ALA A 209 -8.56 9.74 12.74
N VAL A 210 -9.18 8.58 13.01
CA VAL A 210 -9.29 8.01 14.37
C VAL A 210 -7.91 7.73 14.94
N TYR A 211 -7.05 7.05 14.18
CA TYR A 211 -5.70 6.71 14.63
C TYR A 211 -4.86 7.94 14.96
N ILE A 212 -4.80 8.92 14.05
CA ILE A 212 -4.01 10.15 14.28
C ILE A 212 -4.60 10.96 15.44
N ALA A 213 -5.94 11.03 15.55
CA ALA A 213 -6.60 11.69 16.69
C ALA A 213 -6.19 11.06 18.03
N THR A 214 -6.17 9.72 18.11
CA THR A 214 -5.70 9.00 19.30
C THR A 214 -4.25 9.31 19.64
N LEU A 215 -3.36 9.37 18.64
CA LEU A 215 -1.96 9.74 18.86
C LEU A 215 -1.82 11.20 19.37
N LEU A 216 -2.64 12.12 18.87
CA LEU A 216 -2.65 13.51 19.31
C LEU A 216 -3.09 13.65 20.78
N GLU A 217 -4.04 12.85 21.22
CA GLU A 217 -4.46 12.78 22.63
C GLU A 217 -3.39 12.14 23.52
N GLN A 218 -2.84 10.99 23.11
CA GLN A 218 -1.79 10.29 23.85
C GLN A 218 -0.51 11.13 24.04
N THR A 219 -0.22 12.02 23.10
CA THR A 219 0.94 12.93 23.18
C THR A 219 0.65 14.19 24.00
N GLY A 220 -0.58 14.39 24.46
CA GLY A 220 -1.01 15.61 25.16
C GLY A 220 -1.09 16.84 24.25
N ALA A 221 -1.04 16.68 22.94
CA ALA A 221 -1.24 17.78 21.98
C ALA A 221 -2.71 18.20 21.89
N ALA A 222 -3.61 17.27 22.14
CA ALA A 222 -5.04 17.51 22.29
C ALA A 222 -5.50 16.98 23.66
N ALA A 223 -6.56 17.56 24.22
CA ALA A 223 -7.21 17.02 25.39
C ALA A 223 -7.97 15.73 25.03
N ASP A 224 -8.25 14.90 26.04
CA ASP A 224 -9.03 13.67 25.84
C ASP A 224 -10.39 13.97 25.18
N GLY A 225 -10.67 13.33 24.05
CA GLY A 225 -11.87 13.52 23.24
C GLY A 225 -11.79 14.71 22.24
N GLU A 226 -10.69 15.46 22.20
CA GLU A 226 -10.50 16.59 21.28
C GLU A 226 -9.52 16.27 20.12
N GLY A 227 -8.94 15.08 20.09
CA GLY A 227 -7.96 14.67 19.09
C GLY A 227 -8.49 14.77 17.66
N LEU A 228 -9.74 14.38 17.43
CA LEU A 228 -10.38 14.49 16.13
C LEU A 228 -10.54 15.96 15.70
N GLN A 229 -10.90 16.86 16.62
CA GLN A 229 -11.01 18.29 16.32
C GLN A 229 -9.65 18.90 15.97
N TYR A 230 -8.59 18.47 16.67
CA TYR A 230 -7.23 18.86 16.33
C TYR A 230 -6.83 18.32 14.94
N PHE A 231 -7.09 17.04 14.66
CA PHE A 231 -6.80 16.44 13.36
C PHE A 231 -7.50 17.20 12.21
N ILE A 232 -8.76 17.59 12.37
CA ILE A 232 -9.50 18.38 11.36
C ILE A 232 -8.75 19.67 11.01
N GLN A 233 -8.10 20.31 11.97
CA GLN A 233 -7.31 21.52 11.71
C GLN A 233 -6.04 21.23 10.88
N THR A 234 -5.53 19.99 10.91
CA THR A 234 -4.35 19.58 10.12
C THR A 234 -4.69 19.25 8.66
N ILE A 235 -5.95 18.92 8.35
CA ILE A 235 -6.38 18.49 7.01
C ILE A 235 -6.01 19.50 5.90
N PRO A 236 -6.19 20.83 6.04
CA PRO A 236 -5.77 21.80 5.02
C PRO A 236 -4.27 21.75 4.74
N TYR A 237 -3.47 21.34 5.71
CA TYR A 237 -2.01 21.24 5.63
C TYR A 237 -1.52 19.84 5.23
N ASN A 238 -2.41 18.88 5.02
CA ASN A 238 -2.04 17.60 4.43
C ASN A 238 -1.92 17.73 2.91
N LEU A 239 -0.91 18.51 2.49
CA LEU A 239 -0.76 18.97 1.11
C LEU A 239 -0.56 17.81 0.13
N TYR A 240 0.19 16.78 0.53
CA TYR A 240 0.42 15.65 -0.38
C TYR A 240 -0.87 14.88 -0.68
N GLY A 241 -1.73 14.68 0.30
CA GLY A 241 -3.04 14.05 0.09
C GLY A 241 -3.87 14.79 -0.96
N TRP A 242 -4.01 16.12 -0.82
CA TRP A 242 -4.72 16.95 -1.79
C TRP A 242 -4.13 16.89 -3.19
N ILE A 243 -2.79 17.01 -3.30
CA ILE A 243 -2.07 17.03 -4.57
C ILE A 243 -2.14 15.65 -5.25
N ALA A 244 -1.92 14.57 -4.52
CA ALA A 244 -1.97 13.21 -5.07
C ALA A 244 -3.33 12.88 -5.68
N VAL A 245 -4.41 13.16 -4.94
CA VAL A 245 -5.79 12.97 -5.43
C VAL A 245 -6.09 13.84 -6.65
N ALA A 246 -5.60 15.10 -6.67
CA ALA A 246 -5.84 16.02 -7.77
C ALA A 246 -5.03 15.70 -9.04
N ILE A 247 -3.81 15.17 -8.93
CA ILE A 247 -2.99 14.80 -10.09
C ILE A 247 -3.68 13.72 -10.95
N VAL A 248 -4.39 12.77 -10.33
CA VAL A 248 -5.03 11.66 -11.05
C VAL A 248 -5.97 12.12 -12.16
N PRO A 249 -7.01 12.95 -11.91
CA PRO A 249 -7.88 13.43 -12.98
C PRO A 249 -7.14 14.30 -14.00
N LEU A 250 -6.12 15.07 -13.61
CA LEU A 250 -5.32 15.85 -14.55
C LEU A 250 -4.56 14.96 -15.53
N VAL A 251 -4.03 13.81 -15.06
CA VAL A 251 -3.39 12.80 -15.92
C VAL A 251 -4.42 12.09 -16.80
N ILE A 252 -5.57 11.74 -16.27
CA ILE A 252 -6.66 11.09 -17.04
C ILE A 252 -7.14 11.98 -18.17
N LEU A 253 -7.29 13.28 -17.93
CA LEU A 253 -7.74 14.26 -18.91
C LEU A 253 -6.64 14.68 -19.89
N GLY A 254 -5.38 14.26 -19.67
CA GLY A 254 -4.24 14.58 -20.53
C GLY A 254 -3.68 15.99 -20.31
N ILE A 255 -4.09 16.69 -19.26
CA ILE A 255 -3.52 17.99 -18.86
C ILE A 255 -2.07 17.76 -18.40
N ILE A 256 -1.85 16.73 -17.59
CA ILE A 256 -0.52 16.17 -17.31
C ILE A 256 -0.35 14.97 -18.25
N PRO A 257 0.63 14.97 -19.15
CA PRO A 257 0.85 13.86 -20.06
C PRO A 257 1.30 12.60 -19.31
N GLU A 258 1.00 11.43 -19.86
CA GLU A 258 1.60 10.18 -19.37
C GLU A 258 3.10 10.20 -19.62
N PHE A 259 3.92 9.99 -18.59
CA PHE A 259 5.36 10.03 -18.69
C PHE A 259 6.05 8.86 -17.95
N GLY A 260 7.35 8.73 -18.17
CA GLY A 260 8.15 7.70 -17.53
C GLY A 260 7.68 6.25 -17.83
N PRO A 261 7.84 5.34 -16.89
CA PRO A 261 7.43 3.93 -17.04
C PRO A 261 5.94 3.72 -17.29
N MET A 262 5.06 4.59 -16.75
CA MET A 262 3.61 4.52 -16.98
C MET A 262 3.27 4.67 -18.47
N ARG A 263 3.91 5.58 -19.17
CA ARG A 263 3.72 5.76 -20.63
C ARG A 263 4.00 4.46 -21.39
N LYS A 264 5.05 3.73 -21.01
CA LYS A 264 5.40 2.44 -21.63
C LYS A 264 4.37 1.37 -21.32
N ALA A 265 3.89 1.30 -20.07
CA ALA A 265 2.84 0.37 -19.64
C ALA A 265 1.54 0.60 -20.42
N GLU A 266 1.12 1.85 -20.55
CA GLU A 266 -0.06 2.25 -21.29
C GLU A 266 0.06 2.00 -22.79
N GLN A 267 1.24 2.23 -23.37
CA GLN A 267 1.50 1.93 -24.77
C GLN A 267 1.44 0.41 -25.03
N ARG A 268 2.04 -0.41 -24.17
CA ARG A 268 1.93 -1.88 -24.23
C ARG A 268 0.47 -2.34 -24.19
N ALA A 269 -0.33 -1.78 -23.26
CA ALA A 269 -1.73 -2.15 -23.12
C ALA A 269 -2.57 -1.77 -24.35
N ARG A 270 -2.35 -0.59 -24.92
CA ARG A 270 -3.09 -0.08 -26.08
C ARG A 270 -2.73 -0.81 -27.38
N GLU A 271 -1.45 -0.98 -27.64
CA GLU A 271 -0.93 -1.47 -28.94
C GLU A 271 -0.89 -3.01 -28.97
N GLN A 272 -0.44 -3.64 -27.89
CA GLN A 272 -0.25 -5.10 -27.85
C GLN A 272 -1.42 -5.84 -27.17
N GLY A 273 -2.30 -5.13 -26.45
CA GLY A 273 -3.38 -5.75 -25.68
C GLY A 273 -2.89 -6.49 -24.43
N ILE A 274 -1.60 -6.36 -24.06
CA ILE A 274 -1.02 -6.94 -22.84
C ILE A 274 -1.27 -5.98 -21.69
N LEU A 275 -2.26 -6.29 -20.86
CA LEU A 275 -2.74 -5.39 -19.81
C LEU A 275 -1.91 -5.49 -18.54
N ALA A 276 -1.58 -6.70 -18.11
CA ALA A 276 -0.79 -6.98 -16.93
C ALA A 276 0.70 -7.11 -17.25
N PRO A 277 1.60 -6.58 -16.39
CA PRO A 277 3.03 -6.82 -16.54
C PRO A 277 3.42 -8.25 -16.14
N PRO A 278 4.60 -8.75 -16.55
CA PRO A 278 5.10 -10.05 -16.09
C PRO A 278 5.18 -10.11 -14.56
N GLY A 279 4.80 -11.24 -13.98
CA GLY A 279 4.80 -11.46 -12.53
C GLY A 279 3.46 -11.17 -11.83
N SER A 280 2.49 -10.60 -12.55
CA SER A 280 1.16 -10.28 -12.00
C SER A 280 0.37 -11.51 -11.57
N ASP A 281 0.61 -12.66 -12.18
CA ASP A 281 -0.03 -13.94 -11.86
C ASP A 281 0.18 -14.39 -10.40
N LYS A 282 1.23 -13.91 -9.75
CA LYS A 282 1.57 -14.26 -8.36
C LYS A 282 0.79 -13.45 -7.32
N ILE A 283 0.30 -12.28 -7.70
CA ILE A 283 -0.32 -11.34 -6.78
C ILE A 283 -1.78 -11.05 -7.14
N ASP A 284 -2.22 -11.42 -8.34
CA ASP A 284 -3.59 -11.20 -8.79
C ASP A 284 -4.57 -12.06 -7.97
N ILE A 285 -5.38 -11.39 -7.15
CA ILE A 285 -6.40 -12.03 -6.32
C ILE A 285 -7.55 -12.65 -7.13
N HIS A 286 -7.61 -12.40 -8.45
CA HIS A 286 -8.58 -12.96 -9.38
C HIS A 286 -8.00 -14.12 -10.22
N ALA A 287 -6.71 -14.44 -10.06
CA ALA A 287 -6.05 -15.45 -10.87
C ALA A 287 -6.58 -16.86 -10.56
N GLY A 288 -7.09 -17.53 -11.56
CA GLY A 288 -7.32 -18.97 -11.55
C GLY A 288 -8.76 -19.44 -11.31
N GLU A 289 -9.74 -18.57 -11.14
CA GLU A 289 -11.11 -19.01 -10.86
C GLU A 289 -12.12 -18.71 -12.00
N HIS A 290 -12.56 -19.76 -12.68
CA HIS A 290 -13.68 -19.71 -13.62
C HIS A 290 -14.97 -20.16 -12.93
N PHE A 291 -15.75 -19.21 -12.40
CA PHE A 291 -17.07 -19.52 -11.80
C PHE A 291 -18.17 -19.52 -12.85
N LYS A 292 -19.16 -20.42 -12.66
CA LYS A 292 -20.42 -20.28 -13.37
C LYS A 292 -21.18 -19.09 -12.77
N LEU A 293 -21.26 -18.00 -13.53
CA LEU A 293 -22.05 -16.84 -13.12
C LEU A 293 -23.55 -17.22 -13.06
N PRO A 294 -24.30 -16.62 -12.11
CA PRO A 294 -25.75 -16.75 -12.07
C PRO A 294 -26.38 -16.35 -13.39
N ALA A 295 -27.44 -17.06 -13.81
CA ALA A 295 -28.13 -16.83 -15.09
C ALA A 295 -28.68 -15.38 -15.22
N ARG A 296 -28.93 -14.69 -14.09
CA ARG A 296 -29.43 -13.32 -14.03
C ARG A 296 -28.67 -12.56 -12.96
N PRO A 297 -27.48 -12.01 -13.26
CA PRO A 297 -26.71 -11.24 -12.32
C PRO A 297 -27.47 -9.95 -11.95
N LYS A 298 -27.62 -9.69 -10.64
CA LYS A 298 -28.32 -8.52 -10.12
C LYS A 298 -27.30 -7.51 -9.58
N ILE A 299 -27.45 -6.25 -9.93
CA ILE A 299 -26.58 -5.16 -9.46
C ILE A 299 -26.63 -4.99 -7.94
N TRP A 300 -27.75 -5.33 -7.31
CA TRP A 300 -27.92 -5.28 -5.87
C TRP A 300 -27.01 -6.27 -5.12
N ASN A 301 -26.55 -7.35 -5.78
CA ASN A 301 -25.59 -8.29 -5.21
C ASN A 301 -24.17 -7.68 -5.12
N PHE A 302 -23.98 -6.51 -5.72
CA PHE A 302 -22.79 -5.68 -5.59
C PHE A 302 -23.01 -4.56 -4.54
N PHE A 303 -24.02 -3.72 -4.74
CA PHE A 303 -24.22 -2.53 -3.93
C PHE A 303 -24.62 -2.85 -2.49
N LEU A 304 -25.51 -3.83 -2.25
CA LEU A 304 -25.99 -4.14 -0.89
C LEU A 304 -24.86 -4.60 0.05
N PRO A 305 -23.96 -5.53 -0.33
CA PRO A 305 -22.81 -5.87 0.51
C PRO A 305 -21.93 -4.65 0.84
N ILE A 306 -21.62 -3.80 -0.14
CA ILE A 306 -20.80 -2.61 0.09
C ILE A 306 -21.52 -1.60 0.99
N MET A 307 -22.82 -1.37 0.78
CA MET A 307 -23.59 -0.47 1.64
C MET A 307 -23.67 -0.99 3.08
N VAL A 308 -23.84 -2.31 3.26
CA VAL A 308 -23.83 -2.92 4.59
C VAL A 308 -22.46 -2.81 5.23
N LEU A 309 -21.40 -3.03 4.48
CA LEU A 309 -20.02 -2.87 4.94
C LEU A 309 -19.79 -1.46 5.48
N ILE A 310 -20.07 -0.45 4.66
CA ILE A 310 -19.93 0.96 5.05
C ILE A 310 -20.82 1.29 6.27
N ALA A 311 -22.11 0.93 6.21
CA ALA A 311 -23.05 1.26 7.26
C ALA A 311 -22.71 0.57 8.59
N SER A 312 -22.28 -0.70 8.55
CA SER A 312 -21.88 -1.41 9.77
C SER A 312 -20.56 -0.91 10.33
N THR A 313 -19.58 -0.60 9.49
CA THR A 313 -18.31 0.02 9.93
C THR A 313 -18.59 1.33 10.67
N ILE A 314 -19.44 2.21 10.12
CA ILE A 314 -19.84 3.46 10.78
C ILE A 314 -20.64 3.18 12.07
N TYR A 315 -21.57 2.22 12.03
CA TYR A 315 -22.41 1.88 13.19
C TYR A 315 -21.59 1.36 14.40
N PHE A 316 -20.49 0.67 14.14
CA PHE A 316 -19.57 0.17 15.16
C PHE A 316 -18.38 1.13 15.39
N ASP A 317 -18.61 2.46 15.39
CA ASP A 317 -17.60 3.47 15.71
C ASP A 317 -16.34 3.42 14.81
N ILE A 318 -16.56 3.20 13.51
CA ILE A 318 -15.52 3.06 12.48
C ILE A 318 -14.67 1.77 12.66
N ASP A 319 -15.26 0.74 13.26
CA ASP A 319 -14.65 -0.58 13.37
C ASP A 319 -14.83 -1.38 12.05
N MET A 320 -13.77 -1.44 11.25
CA MET A 320 -13.75 -2.16 9.98
C MET A 320 -13.85 -3.68 10.17
N GLN A 321 -13.31 -4.23 11.25
CA GLN A 321 -13.38 -5.67 11.56
C GLN A 321 -14.82 -6.11 11.79
N MET A 322 -15.56 -5.34 12.59
CA MET A 322 -17.00 -5.56 12.78
C MET A 322 -17.79 -5.37 11.50
N GLY A 323 -17.35 -4.40 10.65
CA GLY A 323 -17.92 -4.15 9.34
C GLY A 323 -17.84 -5.36 8.41
N VAL A 324 -16.66 -5.95 8.23
CA VAL A 324 -16.46 -7.11 7.34
C VAL A 324 -17.17 -8.36 7.86
N LEU A 325 -17.13 -8.62 9.17
CA LEU A 325 -17.85 -9.74 9.80
C LEU A 325 -19.35 -9.65 9.57
N THR A 326 -19.93 -8.48 9.83
CA THR A 326 -21.37 -8.21 9.61
C THR A 326 -21.73 -8.39 8.14
N THR A 327 -20.88 -7.93 7.23
CA THR A 327 -21.12 -8.04 5.80
C THR A 327 -21.10 -9.48 5.31
N VAL A 328 -20.14 -10.30 5.74
CA VAL A 328 -20.12 -11.74 5.40
C VAL A 328 -21.38 -12.46 5.91
N ALA A 329 -21.78 -12.17 7.15
CA ALA A 329 -23.03 -12.72 7.71
C ALA A 329 -24.26 -12.24 6.93
N PHE A 330 -24.33 -10.96 6.57
CA PHE A 330 -25.39 -10.42 5.73
C PHE A 330 -25.43 -11.08 4.34
N MET A 331 -24.28 -11.29 3.70
CA MET A 331 -24.21 -11.95 2.39
C MET A 331 -24.70 -13.41 2.45
N PHE A 332 -24.44 -14.12 3.55
CA PHE A 332 -25.01 -15.45 3.78
C PHE A 332 -26.53 -15.39 3.75
N LEU A 333 -27.13 -14.48 4.52
CA LEU A 333 -28.58 -14.29 4.58
C LEU A 333 -29.16 -13.76 3.25
N LEU A 334 -28.39 -13.06 2.46
CA LEU A 334 -28.81 -12.52 1.17
C LEU A 334 -28.75 -13.57 0.06
N TYR A 335 -27.67 -14.35 -0.04
CA TYR A 335 -27.39 -15.19 -1.19
C TYR A 335 -28.03 -16.59 -1.10
N ILE A 336 -28.05 -17.19 0.09
CA ILE A 336 -28.59 -18.54 0.29
C ILE A 336 -30.11 -18.59 0.04
N PRO A 337 -30.95 -17.73 0.65
CA PRO A 337 -32.40 -17.78 0.42
C PRO A 337 -32.81 -17.42 -1.00
N GLN A 338 -31.97 -16.64 -1.71
CA GLN A 338 -32.21 -16.31 -3.11
C GLN A 338 -31.79 -17.45 -4.07
N GLY A 339 -31.18 -18.53 -3.57
CA GLY A 339 -30.66 -19.63 -4.41
C GLY A 339 -29.53 -19.20 -5.36
N ILE A 340 -28.81 -18.12 -5.02
CA ILE A 340 -27.69 -17.61 -5.84
C ILE A 340 -26.50 -18.53 -5.70
N ILE A 341 -26.18 -18.92 -4.47
CA ILE A 341 -25.08 -19.81 -4.10
C ILE A 341 -25.62 -20.78 -3.05
N GLY A 342 -25.25 -22.06 -3.12
CA GLY A 342 -25.54 -23.03 -2.06
C GLY A 342 -24.62 -22.84 -0.85
N PRO A 343 -24.98 -23.37 0.34
CA PRO A 343 -24.18 -23.19 1.56
C PRO A 343 -22.73 -23.66 1.41
N GLU A 344 -22.50 -24.83 0.81
CA GLU A 344 -21.16 -25.38 0.56
C GLU A 344 -20.32 -24.40 -0.31
N ALA A 345 -20.87 -23.99 -1.45
CA ALA A 345 -20.21 -23.06 -2.37
C ALA A 345 -19.99 -21.67 -1.73
N PHE A 346 -20.81 -21.27 -0.76
CA PHE A 346 -20.61 -20.03 0.00
C PHE A 346 -19.33 -20.11 0.86
N PHE A 347 -19.20 -21.17 1.66
CA PHE A 347 -18.01 -21.35 2.50
C PHE A 347 -16.76 -21.61 1.68
N ASP A 348 -16.86 -22.31 0.54
CA ASP A 348 -15.74 -22.41 -0.41
C ASP A 348 -15.31 -21.05 -0.95
N ALA A 349 -16.26 -20.15 -1.23
CA ALA A 349 -15.93 -18.78 -1.65
C ALA A 349 -15.22 -18.01 -0.53
N VAL A 350 -15.70 -18.15 0.71
CA VAL A 350 -15.04 -17.52 1.88
C VAL A 350 -13.59 -18.00 2.00
N VAL A 351 -13.37 -19.32 1.97
CA VAL A 351 -12.02 -19.90 2.09
C VAL A 351 -11.14 -19.49 0.91
N THR A 352 -11.68 -19.46 -0.30
CA THR A 352 -10.97 -19.03 -1.50
C THR A 352 -10.52 -17.57 -1.37
N GLY A 353 -11.42 -16.69 -0.92
CA GLY A 353 -11.09 -15.28 -0.72
C GLY A 353 -9.95 -15.08 0.27
N VAL A 354 -9.97 -15.79 1.42
CA VAL A 354 -8.84 -15.77 2.38
C VAL A 354 -7.55 -16.27 1.73
N LYS A 355 -7.59 -17.37 0.97
CA LYS A 355 -6.40 -17.90 0.29
C LYS A 355 -5.80 -16.90 -0.69
N ASN A 356 -6.64 -16.18 -1.43
CA ASN A 356 -6.18 -15.17 -2.39
C ASN A 356 -5.46 -14.00 -1.72
N MET A 357 -5.78 -13.71 -0.44
CA MET A 357 -5.11 -12.68 0.35
C MET A 357 -3.81 -13.15 1.05
N LEU A 358 -3.51 -14.46 1.00
CA LEU A 358 -2.38 -14.99 1.76
C LEU A 358 -1.03 -14.40 1.33
N PHE A 359 -0.80 -14.26 0.01
CA PHE A 359 0.46 -13.71 -0.49
C PHE A 359 0.66 -12.24 -0.12
N PRO A 360 -0.31 -11.33 -0.31
CA PRO A 360 -0.23 -9.96 0.19
C PRO A 360 0.02 -9.90 1.71
N LEU A 361 -0.71 -10.69 2.50
CA LEU A 361 -0.55 -10.72 3.96
C LEU A 361 0.85 -11.19 4.40
N MET A 362 1.43 -12.19 3.71
CA MET A 362 2.81 -12.60 3.96
C MET A 362 3.82 -11.48 3.67
N MET A 363 3.62 -10.72 2.61
CA MET A 363 4.47 -9.56 2.30
C MET A 363 4.38 -8.50 3.41
N VAL A 364 3.18 -8.22 3.91
CA VAL A 364 2.98 -7.28 5.01
C VAL A 364 3.66 -7.76 6.30
N VAL A 365 3.55 -9.04 6.66
CA VAL A 365 4.25 -9.59 7.84
C VAL A 365 5.77 -9.42 7.73
N LEU A 366 6.35 -9.66 6.56
CA LEU A 366 7.78 -9.46 6.35
C LEU A 366 8.17 -7.97 6.38
N ALA A 367 7.32 -7.09 5.83
CA ALA A 367 7.53 -5.65 5.92
C ALA A 367 7.51 -5.16 7.38
N PHE A 368 6.56 -5.65 8.19
CA PHE A 368 6.48 -5.32 9.62
C PHE A 368 7.67 -5.88 10.42
N THR A 369 8.12 -7.09 10.09
CA THR A 369 9.34 -7.65 10.67
C THR A 369 10.58 -6.82 10.32
N PHE A 370 10.63 -6.29 9.10
CA PHE A 370 11.70 -5.39 8.67
C PHE A 370 11.60 -4.03 9.36
N ALA A 371 10.39 -3.50 9.57
CA ALA A 371 10.18 -2.27 10.33
C ALA A 371 10.60 -2.43 11.80
N ASP A 372 10.24 -3.54 12.47
CA ASP A 372 10.64 -3.86 13.84
C ASP A 372 12.16 -3.87 14.01
N ILE A 373 12.90 -4.50 13.10
CA ILE A 373 14.37 -4.50 13.22
C ILE A 373 14.97 -3.10 12.95
N ASN A 374 14.41 -2.30 12.03
CA ASN A 374 14.87 -0.93 11.83
C ASN A 374 14.64 -0.06 13.07
N GLU A 375 13.53 -0.25 13.78
CA GLU A 375 13.26 0.41 15.06
C GLU A 375 14.29 0.02 16.12
N LYS A 376 14.56 -1.29 16.29
CA LYS A 376 15.58 -1.83 17.21
C LYS A 376 16.99 -1.34 16.89
N LEU A 377 17.31 -1.09 15.62
CA LEU A 377 18.57 -0.47 15.17
C LEU A 377 18.61 1.06 15.41
N GLY A 378 17.49 1.68 15.80
CA GLY A 378 17.39 3.12 16.02
C GLY A 378 17.44 3.97 14.75
N PHE A 379 17.11 3.41 13.60
CA PHE A 379 17.22 4.09 12.30
C PHE A 379 16.41 5.38 12.24
N LEU A 380 15.13 5.37 12.63
CA LEU A 380 14.28 6.56 12.60
C LEU A 380 14.79 7.65 13.57
N ASN A 381 15.20 7.27 14.78
CA ASN A 381 15.76 8.21 15.74
C ASN A 381 17.04 8.88 15.21
N TYR A 382 17.94 8.09 14.59
CA TYR A 382 19.14 8.64 13.96
C TYR A 382 18.80 9.65 12.84
N VAL A 383 17.82 9.35 12.02
CA VAL A 383 17.39 10.24 10.92
C VAL A 383 16.83 11.55 11.46
N ILE A 384 15.95 11.48 12.47
CA ILE A 384 15.35 12.66 13.11
C ILE A 384 16.44 13.52 13.80
N ASP A 385 17.33 12.91 14.57
CA ASP A 385 18.41 13.62 15.26
C ASP A 385 19.37 14.30 14.27
N SER A 386 19.67 13.66 13.16
CA SER A 386 20.49 14.23 12.09
C SER A 386 19.80 15.42 11.40
N ALA A 387 18.48 15.42 11.32
CA ALA A 387 17.70 16.46 10.67
C ALA A 387 17.47 17.71 11.53
N LYS A 388 17.56 17.61 12.88
CA LYS A 388 17.29 18.71 13.83
C LYS A 388 18.05 20.00 13.52
N VAL A 389 19.27 19.91 13.01
CA VAL A 389 20.12 21.07 12.66
C VAL A 389 19.49 21.97 11.60
N PHE A 390 18.61 21.43 10.76
CA PHE A 390 17.93 22.15 9.67
C PHE A 390 16.53 22.64 10.06
N MET A 391 16.06 22.38 11.27
CA MET A 391 14.69 22.67 11.72
C MET A 391 14.61 24.07 12.34
N THR A 392 14.49 25.11 11.51
CA THR A 392 14.04 26.47 11.93
C THR A 392 12.51 26.55 11.83
N PRO A 393 11.85 27.56 12.45
CA PRO A 393 10.39 27.71 12.37
C PRO A 393 9.87 27.66 10.93
N GLU A 394 10.57 28.33 10.01
CA GLU A 394 10.17 28.43 8.59
C GLU A 394 10.44 27.13 7.82
N MET A 395 11.49 26.41 8.19
CA MET A 395 11.94 25.21 7.46
C MET A 395 11.33 23.93 8.02
N LEU A 396 10.81 23.94 9.25
CA LEU A 396 10.39 22.72 9.94
C LEU A 396 9.37 21.89 9.15
N PRO A 397 8.26 22.43 8.61
CA PRO A 397 7.28 21.63 7.88
C PRO A 397 7.89 20.98 6.62
N PHE A 398 8.76 21.72 5.91
CA PHE A 398 9.48 21.21 4.74
C PHE A 398 10.45 20.08 5.11
N VAL A 399 11.27 20.29 6.16
CA VAL A 399 12.26 19.28 6.60
C VAL A 399 11.54 18.03 7.10
N VAL A 400 10.51 18.18 7.90
CA VAL A 400 9.66 17.07 8.39
C VAL A 400 9.10 16.29 7.22
N PHE A 401 8.49 16.97 6.23
CA PHE A 401 7.91 16.32 5.06
C PHE A 401 8.95 15.51 4.27
N ILE A 402 10.10 16.10 3.95
CA ILE A 402 11.12 15.43 3.13
C ILE A 402 11.78 14.29 3.89
N VAL A 403 12.21 14.55 5.14
CA VAL A 403 12.95 13.57 5.94
C VAL A 403 12.07 12.37 6.27
N LEU A 404 10.89 12.61 6.82
CA LEU A 404 9.99 11.52 7.18
C LEU A 404 9.41 10.82 5.96
N GLY A 405 9.16 11.53 4.85
CA GLY A 405 8.69 10.89 3.62
C GLY A 405 9.72 9.95 2.99
N ILE A 406 11.01 10.32 3.00
CA ILE A 406 12.09 9.42 2.58
C ILE A 406 12.23 8.25 3.56
N THR A 407 12.10 8.52 4.86
CA THR A 407 12.16 7.49 5.90
C THR A 407 11.02 6.48 5.71
N GLU A 408 9.80 6.96 5.48
CA GLU A 408 8.63 6.13 5.23
C GLU A 408 8.78 5.30 3.95
N PHE A 409 9.31 5.88 2.88
CA PHE A 409 9.65 5.13 1.66
C PHE A 409 10.58 3.95 1.95
N ILE A 410 11.49 4.12 2.92
CA ILE A 410 12.46 3.11 3.35
C ILE A 410 11.84 2.11 4.33
N MET A 411 10.98 2.54 5.25
CA MET A 411 10.37 1.68 6.28
C MET A 411 9.14 0.93 5.77
N GLY A 412 8.32 1.59 4.96
CA GLY A 412 7.10 1.03 4.37
C GLY A 412 5.96 0.79 5.35
N LEU A 413 5.95 1.47 6.51
CA LEU A 413 4.95 1.30 7.57
C LEU A 413 4.51 2.65 8.14
N SER A 414 3.51 3.28 7.53
CA SER A 414 3.05 4.62 7.91
C SER A 414 2.54 4.71 9.35
N TRP A 415 1.82 3.70 9.83
CA TRP A 415 1.27 3.65 11.19
C TRP A 415 2.37 3.77 12.24
N GLY A 416 3.41 2.93 12.14
CA GLY A 416 4.57 2.97 13.04
C GLY A 416 5.34 4.29 12.98
N MET A 417 5.51 4.85 11.77
CA MET A 417 6.17 6.14 11.59
C MET A 417 5.39 7.26 12.29
N TYR A 418 4.06 7.31 12.18
CA TYR A 418 3.25 8.31 12.88
C TYR A 418 3.32 8.18 14.39
N ALA A 419 3.28 6.95 14.93
CA ALA A 419 3.39 6.70 16.37
C ALA A 419 4.69 7.24 16.98
N ILE A 420 5.78 7.22 16.21
CA ILE A 420 7.09 7.74 16.67
C ILE A 420 7.26 9.23 16.33
N ALA A 421 6.86 9.63 15.12
CA ALA A 421 7.14 10.99 14.63
C ALA A 421 6.26 12.06 15.30
N ILE A 422 4.96 11.81 15.51
CA ILE A 422 4.03 12.78 16.09
C ILE A 422 4.49 13.22 17.50
N PRO A 423 4.82 12.30 18.44
CA PRO A 423 5.34 12.66 19.77
C PRO A 423 6.63 13.48 19.77
N ILE A 424 7.44 13.36 18.71
CA ILE A 424 8.71 14.09 18.59
C ILE A 424 8.51 15.43 17.91
N VAL A 425 7.74 15.47 16.81
CA VAL A 425 7.61 16.65 15.97
C VAL A 425 6.79 17.75 16.64
N ILE A 426 5.78 17.42 17.43
CA ILE A 426 4.95 18.42 18.14
C ILE A 426 5.78 19.22 19.16
N PRO A 427 6.46 18.61 20.16
CA PRO A 427 7.32 19.34 21.06
C PRO A 427 8.43 20.12 20.36
N LEU A 428 8.98 19.55 19.28
CA LEU A 428 9.99 20.20 18.47
C LEU A 428 9.45 21.47 17.78
N ALA A 429 8.25 21.41 17.20
CA ALA A 429 7.59 22.55 16.57
C ALA A 429 7.38 23.69 17.60
N LEU A 430 6.88 23.35 18.79
CA LEU A 430 6.72 24.31 19.88
C LEU A 430 8.06 24.91 20.34
N ALA A 431 9.10 24.10 20.47
CA ALA A 431 10.42 24.54 20.92
C ALA A 431 11.11 25.51 19.95
N VAL A 432 10.90 25.33 18.63
CA VAL A 432 11.44 26.24 17.61
C VAL A 432 10.50 27.40 17.28
N GLY A 433 9.27 27.42 17.79
CA GLY A 433 8.27 28.45 17.53
C GLY A 433 7.53 28.26 16.19
N ALA A 434 7.50 27.04 15.64
CA ALA A 434 6.72 26.70 14.46
C ALA A 434 5.27 26.31 14.83
N ASN A 435 4.35 26.38 13.87
CA ASN A 435 2.96 25.98 14.07
C ASN A 435 2.85 24.44 14.15
N PRO A 436 2.44 23.86 15.31
CA PRO A 436 2.37 22.40 15.46
C PRO A 436 1.29 21.76 14.60
N VAL A 437 0.22 22.46 14.24
CA VAL A 437 -0.83 21.97 13.36
C VAL A 437 -0.28 21.75 11.95
N VAL A 438 0.52 22.70 11.44
CA VAL A 438 1.21 22.57 10.16
C VAL A 438 2.25 21.45 10.19
N ALA A 439 2.97 21.32 11.30
CA ALA A 439 3.96 20.27 11.50
C ALA A 439 3.32 18.86 11.44
N VAL A 440 2.18 18.66 12.10
CA VAL A 440 1.41 17.40 12.02
C VAL A 440 0.90 17.17 10.60
N GLY A 441 0.40 18.19 9.90
CA GLY A 441 0.03 18.09 8.48
C GLY A 441 1.20 17.67 7.60
N ALA A 442 2.43 18.12 7.91
CA ALA A 442 3.64 17.68 7.23
C ALA A 442 3.99 16.20 7.52
N VAL A 443 3.83 15.75 8.77
CA VAL A 443 3.98 14.34 9.14
C VAL A 443 2.98 13.46 8.38
N CYS A 444 1.70 13.83 8.36
CA CYS A 444 0.67 13.11 7.62
C CYS A 444 0.98 13.05 6.11
N SER A 445 1.39 14.19 5.52
CA SER A 445 1.80 14.26 4.12
C SER A 445 3.01 13.38 3.82
N ALA A 446 3.98 13.31 4.74
CA ALA A 446 5.19 12.52 4.61
C ALA A 446 4.89 11.02 4.58
N GLY A 447 4.06 10.53 5.51
CA GLY A 447 3.67 9.14 5.57
C GLY A 447 2.93 8.70 4.32
N VAL A 448 1.94 9.47 3.89
CA VAL A 448 1.19 9.18 2.65
C VAL A 448 2.11 9.18 1.43
N TRP A 449 3.04 10.16 1.31
CA TRP A 449 3.98 10.17 0.18
C TRP A 449 4.92 8.98 0.19
N GLY A 450 5.56 8.70 1.32
CA GLY A 450 6.52 7.61 1.44
C GLY A 450 5.89 6.25 1.14
N SER A 451 4.72 5.97 1.72
CA SER A 451 3.93 4.77 1.45
C SER A 451 3.53 4.67 -0.02
N HIS A 452 3.03 5.77 -0.61
CA HIS A 452 2.56 5.84 -2.00
C HIS A 452 3.66 5.58 -3.05
N ILE A 453 4.95 5.73 -2.73
CA ILE A 453 6.06 5.40 -3.64
C ILE A 453 6.85 4.16 -3.20
N CYS A 454 6.51 3.57 -2.05
CA CYS A 454 7.21 2.41 -1.50
C CYS A 454 6.89 1.14 -2.29
N PHE A 455 7.86 0.22 -2.36
CA PHE A 455 7.71 -1.07 -3.04
C PHE A 455 6.97 -2.11 -2.20
N TYR A 456 6.92 -1.92 -0.90
CA TYR A 456 6.45 -2.92 0.08
C TYR A 456 5.61 -2.32 1.19
N SER A 457 5.09 -1.10 1.01
CA SER A 457 4.05 -0.61 1.90
C SER A 457 2.77 -1.44 1.73
N ASP A 458 2.01 -1.56 2.78
CA ASP A 458 0.72 -2.24 2.82
C ASP A 458 -0.23 -1.70 1.73
N ALA A 459 -0.34 -0.38 1.59
CA ALA A 459 -1.16 0.26 0.58
C ALA A 459 -0.75 -0.14 -0.85
N THR A 460 0.56 -0.10 -1.18
CA THR A 460 1.06 -0.50 -2.51
C THR A 460 0.84 -2.00 -2.77
N ILE A 461 1.03 -2.85 -1.74
CA ILE A 461 0.79 -4.30 -1.85
C ILE A 461 -0.67 -4.58 -2.16
N LEU A 462 -1.60 -3.98 -1.41
CA LEU A 462 -3.04 -4.25 -1.55
C LEU A 462 -3.61 -3.64 -2.83
N SER A 463 -3.19 -2.44 -3.22
CA SER A 463 -3.57 -1.80 -4.49
C SER A 463 -3.08 -2.62 -5.70
N SER A 464 -1.87 -3.19 -5.60
CA SER A 464 -1.31 -4.10 -6.62
C SER A 464 -2.13 -5.38 -6.73
N ALA A 465 -2.40 -6.03 -5.59
CA ALA A 465 -3.15 -7.28 -5.54
C ALA A 465 -4.57 -7.12 -6.10
N ALA A 466 -5.28 -6.10 -5.64
CA ALA A 466 -6.64 -5.82 -6.09
C ALA A 466 -6.73 -5.45 -7.57
N SER A 467 -5.70 -4.80 -8.09
CA SER A 467 -5.63 -4.43 -9.51
C SER A 467 -5.07 -5.54 -10.40
N GLY A 468 -4.56 -6.64 -9.83
CA GLY A 468 -3.88 -7.70 -10.56
C GLY A 468 -2.62 -7.21 -11.27
N CYS A 469 -1.79 -6.43 -10.56
CA CYS A 469 -0.57 -5.81 -11.05
C CYS A 469 0.63 -6.30 -10.24
N ASP A 470 1.73 -6.64 -10.90
CA ASP A 470 3.00 -6.87 -10.21
C ASP A 470 3.40 -5.67 -9.35
N ASN A 471 3.73 -5.93 -8.08
CA ASN A 471 3.95 -4.89 -7.08
C ASN A 471 5.13 -3.97 -7.41
N TYR A 472 6.25 -4.54 -7.88
CA TYR A 472 7.40 -3.74 -8.31
C TYR A 472 7.04 -2.84 -9.51
N ARG A 473 6.29 -3.38 -10.48
CA ARG A 473 5.86 -2.62 -11.67
C ARG A 473 4.89 -1.52 -11.31
N HIS A 474 3.97 -1.78 -10.39
CA HIS A 474 3.08 -0.76 -9.86
C HIS A 474 3.89 0.40 -9.24
N ALA A 475 4.73 0.12 -8.25
CA ALA A 475 5.53 1.14 -7.57
C ALA A 475 6.40 1.96 -8.56
N VAL A 476 7.14 1.30 -9.47
CA VAL A 476 8.00 1.98 -10.45
C VAL A 476 7.19 2.87 -11.41
N THR A 477 5.98 2.48 -11.81
CA THR A 477 5.16 3.28 -12.72
C THR A 477 4.50 4.47 -12.03
N GLN A 478 4.19 4.35 -10.74
CA GLN A 478 3.58 5.37 -9.90
C GLN A 478 4.61 6.43 -9.41
N MET A 479 5.82 5.99 -9.10
CA MET A 479 6.89 6.79 -8.49
C MET A 479 7.11 8.16 -9.15
N PRO A 480 7.14 8.32 -10.49
CA PRO A 480 7.30 9.64 -11.11
C PRO A 480 6.18 10.63 -10.75
N TYR A 481 4.94 10.15 -10.61
CA TYR A 481 3.79 10.98 -10.19
C TYR A 481 3.86 11.29 -8.69
N GLY A 482 4.29 10.33 -7.88
CA GLY A 482 4.55 10.54 -6.45
C GLY A 482 5.62 11.59 -6.22
N PHE A 483 6.73 11.59 -6.99
CA PHE A 483 7.76 12.63 -6.92
C PHE A 483 7.28 13.99 -7.43
N LEU A 484 6.44 14.03 -8.46
CA LEU A 484 5.81 15.28 -8.90
C LEU A 484 4.95 15.87 -7.78
N GLY A 485 4.10 15.04 -7.14
CA GLY A 485 3.29 15.43 -5.99
C GLY A 485 4.14 15.92 -4.83
N ALA A 486 5.23 15.21 -4.52
CA ALA A 486 6.15 15.58 -3.45
C ALA A 486 6.86 16.92 -3.71
N ALA A 487 7.29 17.17 -4.94
CA ALA A 487 7.91 18.46 -5.29
C ALA A 487 6.93 19.63 -5.09
N LEU A 488 5.68 19.47 -5.50
CA LEU A 488 4.65 20.48 -5.29
C LEU A 488 4.33 20.66 -3.79
N THR A 489 4.26 19.55 -3.03
CA THR A 489 4.05 19.56 -1.58
C THR A 489 5.21 20.26 -0.87
N ALA A 490 6.45 19.94 -1.22
CA ALA A 490 7.65 20.56 -0.67
C ALA A 490 7.66 22.09 -0.89
N LEU A 491 7.34 22.54 -2.10
CA LEU A 491 7.17 23.96 -2.40
C LEU A 491 6.04 24.59 -1.59
N GLY A 492 4.93 23.87 -1.38
CA GLY A 492 3.83 24.31 -0.54
C GLY A 492 4.25 24.51 0.92
N PHE A 493 4.97 23.58 1.51
CA PHE A 493 5.48 23.69 2.88
C PHE A 493 6.52 24.79 3.04
N LEU A 494 7.40 24.99 2.06
CA LEU A 494 8.29 26.15 2.05
C LEU A 494 7.51 27.47 2.02
N ALA A 495 6.49 27.56 1.15
CA ALA A 495 5.66 28.77 1.07
C ALA A 495 4.93 29.05 2.39
N ILE A 496 4.32 28.04 3.02
CA ILE A 496 3.64 28.15 4.32
C ILE A 496 4.60 28.63 5.40
N GLY A 497 5.79 28.00 5.50
CA GLY A 497 6.80 28.34 6.49
C GLY A 497 7.28 29.78 6.36
N PHE A 498 7.61 30.24 5.15
CA PHE A 498 8.09 31.61 4.93
C PHE A 498 6.99 32.69 4.98
N LEU A 499 5.73 32.33 4.76
CA LEU A 499 4.59 33.24 4.91
C LEU A 499 4.12 33.34 6.37
N GLY A 500 4.60 32.48 7.26
CA GLY A 500 4.25 32.51 8.69
C GLY A 500 2.78 32.09 8.95
N ILE A 501 2.26 31.17 8.14
CA ILE A 501 0.86 30.71 8.21
C ILE A 501 0.76 29.50 9.15
#